data_e2d2a27d0df82a9837a1e02f53cdc873
#
_entry.id   e2d2a27d0df82a9837a1e02f53cdc873
#
_cell.length_a   1.000
_cell.length_b   1.000
_cell.length_c   1.000
_cell.angle_alpha   90.00
_cell.angle_beta   90.00
_cell.angle_gamma   90.00
#
_symmetry.space_group_name_H-M   'P 1'
#
loop_
_entity.id
_entity.type
_entity.pdbx_description
1 polymer ?
#
loop_
_entity_poly.entity_id
_entity_poly.type
_entity_poly.pdbx_seq_one_letter_code
_entity_poly.pdbx_strand_id
1 'polypeptide(L)'
;MITNISLHISRLSPLGGAGGGWAFLLLLVTLPLWAEPEKGLSVSILGDSYSTFEGCLATDSNEVWYYPVDSPKHHKGNDVGEASQCWWSIVIKEMGAKLERNNSFSGSTICRTGYAKDKTGDRVPLKGYEQMCDYTNRSFISRSNALGNPDIILICGGTNDSWCGAPIGDYVYGNWTDLQLYTFRPAMAKLLADLRQHYPNARLLFMLNSELKESINESVHTICRHYGVECLDLHDIDKQRGHPSQKGMKAIAEQVLERLKQQ
;
A
#
# COMPACT_ATOMS: atom_id res chain seq x y z
N MET A 1 2.88 -28.03 4.56
CA MET A 1 2.69 -29.32 5.20
C MET A 1 2.54 -30.37 4.10
N ILE A 2 3.57 -31.17 3.88
CA ILE A 2 3.57 -32.20 2.84
C ILE A 2 3.02 -33.47 3.53
N THR A 3 1.83 -33.88 3.17
CA THR A 3 1.22 -35.13 3.65
C THR A 3 1.67 -36.28 2.75
N ASN A 4 2.56 -37.11 3.28
CA ASN A 4 2.93 -38.39 2.66
C ASN A 4 1.75 -39.34 2.68
N ILE A 5 1.23 -39.70 1.51
CA ILE A 5 0.28 -40.81 1.35
C ILE A 5 1.08 -42.08 1.14
N SER A 6 1.08 -42.95 2.15
CA SER A 6 1.71 -44.28 2.10
C SER A 6 0.74 -45.26 1.44
N LEU A 7 1.14 -45.79 0.24
CA LEU A 7 0.39 -46.87 -0.39
C LEU A 7 0.74 -48.19 0.27
N HIS A 8 -0.25 -48.81 0.90
CA HIS A 8 -0.14 -50.21 1.36
C HIS A 8 -0.50 -51.16 0.19
N ILE A 9 0.51 -51.88 -0.31
CA ILE A 9 0.32 -52.93 -1.30
C ILE A 9 0.20 -54.23 -0.51
N SER A 10 -1.00 -54.81 -0.46
CA SER A 10 -1.26 -56.14 0.08
C SER A 10 -0.82 -57.18 -0.94
N ARG A 11 0.14 -58.03 -0.56
CA ARG A 11 0.52 -59.20 -1.37
C ARG A 11 -0.54 -60.30 -1.24
N LEU A 12 -1.14 -60.69 -2.37
CA LEU A 12 -1.90 -61.90 -2.47
C LEU A 12 -0.97 -63.02 -3.02
N SER A 13 -0.93 -64.15 -2.30
CA SER A 13 -0.16 -65.32 -2.69
C SER A 13 -0.81 -66.05 -3.87
N PRO A 14 -0.04 -66.69 -4.78
CA PRO A 14 -0.59 -67.36 -5.94
C PRO A 14 -0.98 -68.80 -5.58
N LEU A 15 -2.23 -69.18 -5.84
CA LEU A 15 -2.63 -70.58 -5.99
C LEU A 15 -2.47 -70.98 -7.47
N GLY A 16 -1.79 -72.09 -7.70
CA GLY A 16 -1.39 -72.56 -9.00
C GLY A 16 -2.52 -73.08 -9.90
N GLY A 17 -2.31 -73.00 -11.23
CA GLY A 17 -3.15 -73.70 -12.24
C GLY A 17 -3.04 -73.01 -13.61
N ALA A 18 -2.37 -73.69 -14.51
CA ALA A 18 -2.43 -73.73 -15.98
C ALA A 18 -2.95 -72.53 -16.77
N GLY A 19 -2.08 -71.97 -17.63
CA GLY A 19 -2.33 -71.55 -19.00
C GLY A 19 -3.40 -70.50 -19.26
N GLY A 20 -3.03 -69.22 -19.31
CA GLY A 20 -3.88 -68.14 -19.80
C GLY A 20 -3.19 -66.81 -19.64
N GLY A 21 -2.80 -66.19 -20.76
CA GLY A 21 -2.17 -64.88 -20.75
C GLY A 21 -3.13 -63.83 -20.19
N TRP A 22 -2.76 -63.25 -19.04
CA TRP A 22 -3.47 -62.14 -18.46
C TRP A 22 -2.88 -60.85 -19.00
N ALA A 23 -3.66 -60.18 -19.85
CA ALA A 23 -3.37 -58.80 -20.23
C ALA A 23 -3.75 -57.91 -19.04
N PHE A 24 -2.77 -57.34 -18.35
CA PHE A 24 -3.01 -56.27 -17.36
C PHE A 24 -3.41 -55.00 -18.08
N LEU A 25 -4.67 -54.67 -18.07
CA LEU A 25 -5.21 -53.38 -18.47
C LEU A 25 -4.87 -52.36 -17.38
N LEU A 26 -3.77 -51.61 -17.55
CA LEU A 26 -3.47 -50.44 -16.71
C LEU A 26 -4.52 -49.35 -17.00
N LEU A 27 -5.54 -49.25 -16.17
CA LEU A 27 -6.46 -48.13 -16.19
C LEU A 27 -5.68 -46.89 -15.66
N LEU A 28 -5.14 -46.09 -16.54
CA LEU A 28 -4.63 -44.76 -16.21
C LEU A 28 -5.87 -43.88 -15.86
N VAL A 29 -6.22 -43.79 -14.59
CA VAL A 29 -7.16 -42.77 -14.12
C VAL A 29 -6.45 -41.42 -14.18
N THR A 30 -6.66 -40.71 -15.25
CA THR A 30 -6.28 -39.29 -15.33
C THR A 30 -7.27 -38.52 -14.47
N LEU A 31 -6.91 -38.25 -13.22
CA LEU A 31 -7.62 -37.26 -12.42
C LEU A 31 -7.49 -35.91 -13.12
N PRO A 32 -8.60 -35.19 -13.33
CA PRO A 32 -8.51 -33.84 -13.85
C PRO A 32 -7.68 -33.03 -12.83
N LEU A 33 -6.55 -32.49 -13.29
CA LEU A 33 -5.81 -31.49 -12.53
C LEU A 33 -6.72 -30.25 -12.50
N TRP A 34 -7.44 -30.07 -11.41
CA TRP A 34 -8.15 -28.83 -11.15
C TRP A 34 -7.06 -27.76 -11.05
N ALA A 35 -6.89 -26.97 -12.12
CA ALA A 35 -6.08 -25.78 -12.05
C ALA A 35 -6.71 -24.90 -10.99
N GLU A 36 -5.97 -24.61 -9.92
CA GLU A 36 -6.35 -23.56 -8.98
C GLU A 36 -6.67 -22.32 -9.81
N PRO A 37 -7.79 -21.64 -9.56
CA PRO A 37 -8.11 -20.42 -10.28
C PRO A 37 -6.90 -19.49 -10.13
N GLU A 38 -6.38 -18.97 -11.24
CA GLU A 38 -5.26 -18.02 -11.19
C GLU A 38 -5.62 -16.90 -10.22
N LYS A 39 -4.83 -16.76 -9.17
CA LYS A 39 -5.01 -15.70 -8.19
C LYS A 39 -4.87 -14.36 -8.93
N GLY A 40 -5.99 -13.70 -9.18
CA GLY A 40 -5.96 -12.39 -9.82
C GLY A 40 -5.04 -11.43 -9.07
N LEU A 41 -4.38 -10.53 -9.80
CA LEU A 41 -3.46 -9.53 -9.25
C LEU A 41 -4.13 -8.73 -8.13
N SER A 42 -3.45 -8.54 -7.01
CA SER A 42 -3.96 -7.84 -5.84
C SER A 42 -3.10 -6.62 -5.48
N VAL A 43 -3.76 -5.51 -5.12
CA VAL A 43 -3.12 -4.23 -4.85
C VAL A 43 -3.54 -3.73 -3.48
N SER A 44 -2.58 -3.28 -2.66
CA SER A 44 -2.84 -2.54 -1.43
C SER A 44 -2.33 -1.12 -1.52
N ILE A 45 -3.03 -0.23 -0.82
CA ILE A 45 -2.74 1.20 -0.75
C ILE A 45 -2.31 1.54 0.67
N LEU A 46 -1.18 2.20 0.82
CA LEU A 46 -0.74 2.86 2.04
C LEU A 46 -0.64 4.36 1.76
N GLY A 47 -1.60 5.14 2.24
CA GLY A 47 -1.74 6.53 1.82
C GLY A 47 -2.13 7.50 2.93
N ASP A 48 -2.18 8.77 2.54
CA ASP A 48 -2.74 9.88 3.30
C ASP A 48 -4.13 10.30 2.76
N SER A 49 -4.53 11.57 2.93
CA SER A 49 -5.82 12.08 2.47
C SER A 49 -6.09 11.89 0.99
N TYR A 50 -5.06 11.93 0.13
CA TYR A 50 -5.19 11.76 -1.33
C TYR A 50 -5.70 10.38 -1.74
N SER A 51 -5.65 9.42 -0.82
CA SER A 51 -6.01 8.02 -1.08
C SER A 51 -7.24 7.57 -0.28
N THR A 52 -7.85 8.45 0.53
CA THR A 52 -9.03 8.11 1.33
C THR A 52 -10.32 8.29 0.54
N PHE A 53 -11.33 7.47 0.85
CA PHE A 53 -12.74 7.70 0.49
C PHE A 53 -13.62 7.00 1.53
N GLU A 54 -14.72 7.63 1.97
CA GLU A 54 -15.63 7.07 2.98
C GLU A 54 -16.15 5.68 2.56
N GLY A 55 -16.10 4.73 3.48
CA GLY A 55 -16.53 3.34 3.25
C GLY A 55 -15.54 2.47 2.47
N CYS A 56 -14.35 2.99 2.08
CA CYS A 56 -13.36 2.25 1.28
C CYS A 56 -12.05 1.97 2.01
N LEU A 57 -11.96 2.28 3.30
CA LEU A 57 -10.73 2.10 4.08
C LEU A 57 -10.71 0.76 4.82
N ALA A 58 -9.51 0.32 5.17
CA ALA A 58 -9.27 -0.94 5.89
C ALA A 58 -9.91 -0.97 7.28
N THR A 59 -10.15 0.19 7.88
CA THR A 59 -10.83 0.38 9.16
C THR A 59 -11.60 1.70 9.20
N ASP A 60 -12.78 1.69 9.80
CA ASP A 60 -13.64 2.86 9.94
C ASP A 60 -13.07 3.92 10.91
N SER A 61 -12.06 3.56 11.71
CA SER A 61 -11.37 4.50 12.60
C SER A 61 -10.41 5.44 11.88
N ASN A 62 -10.06 5.17 10.62
CA ASN A 62 -9.18 6.02 9.84
C ASN A 62 -9.92 7.29 9.41
N GLU A 63 -9.29 8.44 9.60
CA GLU A 63 -9.84 9.71 9.13
C GLU A 63 -9.92 9.73 7.59
N VAL A 64 -11.02 10.29 7.08
CA VAL A 64 -11.34 10.37 5.65
C VAL A 64 -11.32 11.84 5.22
N TRP A 65 -10.96 12.09 3.95
CA TRP A 65 -11.06 13.41 3.35
C TRP A 65 -12.10 13.45 2.21
N TYR A 66 -12.18 12.41 1.37
CA TYR A 66 -13.17 12.34 0.28
C TYR A 66 -14.45 11.63 0.75
N TYR A 67 -15.58 12.24 0.46
CA TYR A 67 -16.90 11.76 0.84
C TYR A 67 -17.83 11.72 -0.38
N PRO A 68 -18.89 10.89 -0.37
CA PRO A 68 -19.94 10.93 -1.39
C PRO A 68 -20.49 12.36 -1.59
N VAL A 69 -20.87 12.69 -2.82
CA VAL A 69 -21.31 14.05 -3.18
C VAL A 69 -22.54 14.53 -2.39
N ASP A 70 -23.38 13.60 -1.96
CA ASP A 70 -24.59 13.85 -1.15
C ASP A 70 -24.31 13.85 0.37
N SER A 71 -23.09 13.51 0.78
CA SER A 71 -22.70 13.54 2.18
C SER A 71 -22.61 14.99 2.69
N PRO A 72 -23.14 15.30 3.90
CA PRO A 72 -22.96 16.60 4.53
C PRO A 72 -21.49 16.93 4.85
N LYS A 73 -20.61 15.90 4.84
CA LYS A 73 -19.17 16.03 5.04
C LYS A 73 -18.40 16.31 3.75
N HIS A 74 -19.07 16.22 2.59
CA HIS A 74 -18.41 16.48 1.31
C HIS A 74 -17.83 17.90 1.27
N HIS A 75 -16.58 18.01 0.87
CA HIS A 75 -15.87 19.30 0.82
C HIS A 75 -16.34 20.12 -0.39
N LYS A 76 -17.20 21.11 -0.16
CA LYS A 76 -17.63 22.06 -1.20
C LYS A 76 -16.41 22.67 -1.91
N GLY A 77 -16.41 22.59 -3.24
CA GLY A 77 -15.30 23.08 -4.08
C GLY A 77 -14.20 22.05 -4.33
N ASN A 78 -14.45 20.77 -4.01
CA ASN A 78 -13.75 19.64 -4.62
C ASN A 78 -14.79 18.77 -5.32
N ASP A 79 -14.48 18.30 -6.53
CA ASP A 79 -15.43 17.62 -7.42
C ASP A 79 -15.41 16.09 -7.33
N VAL A 80 -14.52 15.51 -6.51
CA VAL A 80 -14.46 14.05 -6.27
C VAL A 80 -15.56 13.65 -5.28
N GLY A 81 -16.60 13.01 -5.77
CA GLY A 81 -17.77 12.61 -4.98
C GLY A 81 -18.12 11.12 -5.05
N GLU A 82 -17.28 10.32 -5.73
CA GLU A 82 -17.47 8.87 -5.85
C GLU A 82 -16.13 8.13 -5.71
N ALA A 83 -16.14 6.95 -5.10
CA ALA A 83 -14.95 6.12 -4.94
C ALA A 83 -14.32 5.73 -6.30
N SER A 84 -15.15 5.57 -7.33
CA SER A 84 -14.74 5.25 -8.71
C SER A 84 -13.86 6.35 -9.35
N GLN A 85 -13.92 7.57 -8.82
CA GLN A 85 -13.15 8.73 -9.27
C GLN A 85 -11.78 8.82 -8.60
N CYS A 86 -11.54 8.06 -7.53
CA CYS A 86 -10.26 8.04 -6.84
C CYS A 86 -9.17 7.36 -7.69
N TRP A 87 -7.96 7.89 -7.68
CA TRP A 87 -6.83 7.40 -8.47
C TRP A 87 -6.59 5.89 -8.31
N TRP A 88 -6.65 5.38 -7.07
CA TRP A 88 -6.43 3.96 -6.78
C TRP A 88 -7.53 3.07 -7.35
N SER A 89 -8.78 3.54 -7.33
CA SER A 89 -9.92 2.81 -7.92
C SER A 89 -9.78 2.70 -9.44
N ILE A 90 -9.34 3.79 -10.09
CA ILE A 90 -9.06 3.81 -11.53
C ILE A 90 -7.93 2.83 -11.86
N VAL A 91 -6.81 2.87 -11.12
CA VAL A 91 -5.66 1.96 -11.32
C VAL A 91 -6.09 0.50 -11.21
N ILE A 92 -6.80 0.14 -10.13
CA ILE A 92 -7.25 -1.23 -9.88
C ILE A 92 -8.17 -1.72 -11.01
N LYS A 93 -9.12 -0.89 -11.43
CA LYS A 93 -10.04 -1.20 -12.53
C LYS A 93 -9.30 -1.44 -13.86
N GLU A 94 -8.42 -0.51 -14.24
CA GLU A 94 -7.68 -0.60 -15.51
C GLU A 94 -6.69 -1.79 -15.55
N MET A 95 -6.18 -2.21 -14.39
CA MET A 95 -5.33 -3.40 -14.28
C MET A 95 -6.12 -4.71 -14.21
N GLY A 96 -7.45 -4.67 -14.06
CA GLY A 96 -8.23 -5.86 -13.75
C GLY A 96 -7.83 -6.51 -12.43
N ALA A 97 -7.27 -5.72 -11.51
CA ALA A 97 -6.77 -6.17 -10.22
C ALA A 97 -7.87 -6.14 -9.14
N LYS A 98 -7.57 -6.75 -7.99
CA LYS A 98 -8.40 -6.69 -6.78
C LYS A 98 -7.79 -5.72 -5.78
N LEU A 99 -8.60 -4.86 -5.16
CA LEU A 99 -8.21 -4.14 -3.97
C LEU A 99 -8.08 -5.13 -2.81
N GLU A 100 -6.86 -5.36 -2.35
CA GLU A 100 -6.61 -6.19 -1.16
C GLU A 100 -6.89 -5.38 0.10
N ARG A 101 -6.30 -4.18 0.22
CA ARG A 101 -6.55 -3.29 1.35
C ARG A 101 -6.19 -1.83 1.03
N ASN A 102 -7.07 -0.90 1.41
CA ASN A 102 -6.74 0.52 1.43
C ASN A 102 -6.55 0.98 2.88
N ASN A 103 -5.30 1.04 3.35
CA ASN A 103 -4.95 1.50 4.69
C ASN A 103 -4.45 2.95 4.67
N SER A 104 -5.24 3.84 4.06
CA SER A 104 -4.97 5.27 4.06
C SER A 104 -5.59 5.98 5.27
N PHE A 105 -5.01 7.11 5.68
CA PHE A 105 -5.46 7.89 6.82
C PHE A 105 -5.25 9.39 6.54
N SER A 106 -6.32 10.17 6.50
CA SER A 106 -6.25 11.61 6.19
C SER A 106 -5.40 12.38 7.20
N GLY A 107 -4.49 13.20 6.68
CA GLY A 107 -3.56 14.01 7.49
C GLY A 107 -2.41 13.23 8.11
N SER A 108 -2.24 11.95 7.81
CA SER A 108 -1.13 11.15 8.35
C SER A 108 0.21 11.53 7.74
N THR A 109 1.25 11.49 8.57
CA THR A 109 2.65 11.65 8.22
C THR A 109 3.35 10.30 8.14
N ILE A 110 4.46 10.23 7.46
CA ILE A 110 5.33 9.04 7.47
C ILE A 110 5.93 8.85 8.86
N CYS A 111 6.50 9.93 9.42
CA CYS A 111 7.04 9.92 10.78
C CYS A 111 5.93 10.05 11.85
N ARG A 112 6.32 9.94 13.12
CA ARG A 112 5.39 10.09 14.26
C ARG A 112 5.05 11.55 14.60
N THR A 113 5.70 12.51 13.96
CA THR A 113 5.43 13.94 14.13
C THR A 113 4.29 14.35 13.23
N GLY A 114 3.27 14.98 13.80
CA GLY A 114 2.13 15.53 13.06
C GLY A 114 2.00 17.03 13.22
N TYR A 115 0.88 17.56 12.75
CA TYR A 115 0.53 18.97 12.88
C TYR A 115 0.43 19.40 14.34
N ALA A 116 0.79 20.65 14.65
CA ALA A 116 0.35 21.30 15.89
C ALA A 116 -1.14 21.63 15.82
N LYS A 117 -1.71 21.97 16.96
CA LYS A 117 -3.06 22.56 17.05
C LYS A 117 -2.95 24.00 17.53
N ASP A 118 -3.68 24.88 16.89
CA ASP A 118 -3.84 26.24 17.37
C ASP A 118 -4.87 26.34 18.54
N LYS A 119 -5.16 27.56 18.95
CA LYS A 119 -6.10 27.83 20.08
C LYS A 119 -7.54 27.40 19.78
N THR A 120 -7.91 27.25 18.50
CA THR A 120 -9.23 26.80 18.05
C THR A 120 -9.29 25.28 17.85
N GLY A 121 -8.13 24.60 17.94
CA GLY A 121 -7.99 23.17 17.70
C GLY A 121 -7.70 22.81 16.24
N ASP A 122 -7.54 23.82 15.39
CA ASP A 122 -7.23 23.61 13.97
C ASP A 122 -5.78 23.14 13.77
N ARG A 123 -5.56 22.33 12.76
CA ARG A 123 -4.22 21.84 12.39
C ARG A 123 -3.40 22.98 11.77
N VAL A 124 -2.23 23.22 12.33
CA VAL A 124 -1.28 24.23 11.86
C VAL A 124 0.12 23.66 11.74
N PRO A 125 0.98 24.20 10.86
CA PRO A 125 2.37 23.80 10.78
C PRO A 125 3.11 23.99 12.10
N LEU A 126 4.11 23.15 12.33
CA LEU A 126 4.99 23.23 13.49
C LEU A 126 5.81 24.51 13.47
N LYS A 127 5.94 25.16 14.61
CA LYS A 127 6.88 26.28 14.84
C LYS A 127 8.13 25.85 15.61
N GLY A 128 8.08 24.69 16.25
CA GLY A 128 9.15 24.12 17.03
C GLY A 128 8.75 22.75 17.60
N TYR A 129 9.69 22.05 18.23
CA TYR A 129 9.47 20.69 18.77
C TYR A 129 8.45 20.67 19.91
N GLU A 130 8.32 21.74 20.67
CA GLU A 130 7.37 21.89 21.78
C GLU A 130 5.90 21.86 21.34
N GLN A 131 5.65 22.06 20.04
CA GLN A 131 4.32 22.03 19.44
C GLN A 131 3.99 20.71 18.74
N MET A 132 4.91 19.75 18.77
CA MET A 132 4.73 18.46 18.12
C MET A 132 3.50 17.71 18.65
N CYS A 133 2.61 17.29 17.74
CA CYS A 133 1.58 16.30 18.05
C CYS A 133 2.11 14.90 17.75
N ASP A 134 1.84 13.96 18.64
CA ASP A 134 2.18 12.55 18.44
C ASP A 134 1.19 11.89 17.49
N TYR A 135 1.68 11.48 16.32
CA TYR A 135 0.94 10.73 15.32
C TYR A 135 1.31 9.23 15.29
N THR A 136 1.88 8.70 16.37
CA THR A 136 2.25 7.28 16.46
C THR A 136 1.10 6.35 16.07
N ASN A 137 -0.15 6.68 16.44
CA ASN A 137 -1.32 5.86 16.14
C ASN A 137 -1.82 5.93 14.67
N ARG A 138 -1.31 6.85 13.87
CA ARG A 138 -1.78 7.09 12.50
C ARG A 138 -0.67 7.24 11.45
N SER A 139 0.59 7.26 11.87
CA SER A 139 1.73 7.38 10.95
C SER A 139 1.81 6.21 9.95
N PHE A 140 2.51 6.40 8.82
CA PHE A 140 2.69 5.32 7.85
C PHE A 140 3.45 4.14 8.47
N ILE A 141 4.48 4.40 9.29
CA ILE A 141 5.25 3.33 9.95
C ILE A 141 4.39 2.46 10.88
N SER A 142 3.35 3.02 11.52
CA SER A 142 2.46 2.24 12.39
C SER A 142 1.44 1.39 11.64
N ARG A 143 1.21 1.67 10.35
CA ARG A 143 0.23 1.00 9.51
C ARG A 143 0.84 0.08 8.44
N SER A 144 2.18 0.06 8.32
CA SER A 144 2.92 -0.64 7.28
C SER A 144 2.72 -2.16 7.27
N ASN A 145 2.42 -2.77 8.41
CA ASN A 145 2.23 -4.22 8.55
C ASN A 145 0.78 -4.69 8.38
N ALA A 146 -0.15 -3.78 8.08
CA ALA A 146 -1.59 -4.06 8.01
C ALA A 146 -2.14 -3.89 6.59
N LEU A 147 -1.47 -4.47 5.58
CA LEU A 147 -1.80 -4.35 4.15
C LEU A 147 -2.33 -5.65 3.51
N GLY A 148 -2.60 -6.69 4.30
CA GLY A 148 -3.04 -7.98 3.76
C GLY A 148 -1.91 -8.78 3.12
N ASN A 149 -2.19 -9.38 1.96
CA ASN A 149 -1.19 -10.14 1.20
C ASN A 149 -1.20 -9.72 -0.28
N PRO A 150 -0.81 -8.47 -0.59
CA PRO A 150 -0.86 -7.92 -1.94
C PRO A 150 0.32 -8.36 -2.81
N ASP A 151 0.10 -8.33 -4.13
CA ASP A 151 1.16 -8.47 -5.13
C ASP A 151 1.85 -7.11 -5.40
N ILE A 152 1.11 -5.99 -5.23
CA ILE A 152 1.61 -4.63 -5.38
C ILE A 152 1.21 -3.78 -4.18
N ILE A 153 2.12 -2.96 -3.67
CA ILE A 153 1.84 -1.92 -2.68
C ILE A 153 2.14 -0.56 -3.29
N LEU A 154 1.10 0.28 -3.37
CA LEU A 154 1.19 1.67 -3.81
C LEU A 154 1.25 2.57 -2.56
N ILE A 155 2.34 3.33 -2.42
CA ILE A 155 2.60 4.17 -1.24
C ILE A 155 2.50 5.63 -1.67
N CYS A 156 1.48 6.35 -1.19
CA CYS A 156 1.27 7.77 -1.51
C CYS A 156 1.41 8.61 -0.23
N GLY A 157 2.58 9.20 0.02
CA GLY A 157 2.88 9.86 1.28
C GLY A 157 3.98 10.91 1.21
N GLY A 158 4.31 11.50 2.38
CA GLY A 158 5.28 12.59 2.51
C GLY A 158 4.66 13.99 2.39
N THR A 159 3.42 14.10 1.89
CA THR A 159 2.71 15.38 1.75
C THR A 159 2.53 16.05 3.11
N ASN A 160 2.01 15.32 4.08
CA ASN A 160 1.77 15.88 5.42
C ASN A 160 3.06 16.14 6.19
N ASP A 161 4.12 15.35 5.98
CA ASP A 161 5.44 15.64 6.55
C ASP A 161 5.99 16.97 6.04
N SER A 162 5.85 17.23 4.74
CA SER A 162 6.23 18.51 4.11
C SER A 162 5.39 19.67 4.66
N TRP A 163 4.07 19.51 4.69
CA TRP A 163 3.13 20.59 5.06
C TRP A 163 3.16 20.92 6.55
N CYS A 164 3.23 19.92 7.43
CA CYS A 164 3.33 20.18 8.86
C CYS A 164 4.71 20.70 9.27
N GLY A 165 5.72 20.54 8.43
CA GLY A 165 7.09 20.92 8.76
C GLY A 165 7.78 19.91 9.67
N ALA A 166 7.56 18.61 9.44
CA ALA A 166 8.21 17.56 10.20
C ALA A 166 9.74 17.71 10.17
N PRO A 167 10.44 17.47 11.29
CA PRO A 167 11.89 17.51 11.33
C PRO A 167 12.47 16.45 10.39
N ILE A 168 13.50 16.81 9.62
CA ILE A 168 14.08 15.93 8.60
C ILE A 168 14.87 14.78 9.22
N GLY A 169 15.71 15.05 10.22
CA GLY A 169 16.61 14.06 10.84
C GLY A 169 17.76 13.63 9.93
N ASP A 170 18.61 12.74 10.47
CA ASP A 170 19.74 12.17 9.75
C ASP A 170 19.32 10.92 8.96
N TYR A 171 20.15 10.50 7.99
CA TYR A 171 19.98 9.22 7.31
C TYR A 171 20.40 8.08 8.23
N VAL A 172 19.43 7.30 8.71
CA VAL A 172 19.63 6.12 9.58
C VAL A 172 18.91 4.94 8.97
N TYR A 173 19.63 3.87 8.64
CA TYR A 173 19.13 2.71 7.90
C TYR A 173 18.95 1.44 8.73
N GLY A 174 19.04 1.54 10.06
CA GLY A 174 18.83 0.42 10.98
C GLY A 174 19.00 0.84 12.43
N ASN A 175 18.61 -0.04 13.37
CA ASN A 175 18.73 0.19 14.82
C ASN A 175 18.10 1.52 15.28
N TRP A 176 16.94 1.86 14.71
CA TRP A 176 16.23 3.10 15.00
C TRP A 176 15.80 3.17 16.46
N THR A 177 16.08 4.30 17.10
CA THR A 177 15.49 4.62 18.41
C THR A 177 14.08 5.19 18.21
N ASP A 178 13.23 5.10 19.23
CA ASP A 178 11.88 5.67 19.17
C ASP A 178 11.89 7.17 18.90
N LEU A 179 12.85 7.90 19.45
CA LEU A 179 12.99 9.35 19.23
C LEU A 179 13.29 9.69 17.75
N GLN A 180 14.14 8.91 17.09
CA GLN A 180 14.45 9.11 15.67
C GLN A 180 13.22 8.96 14.78
N LEU A 181 12.23 8.15 15.17
CA LEU A 181 11.01 7.95 14.38
C LEU A 181 10.06 9.16 14.38
N TYR A 182 10.36 10.18 15.18
CA TYR A 182 9.72 11.49 15.09
C TYR A 182 10.34 12.40 14.03
N THR A 183 11.35 11.93 13.30
CA THR A 183 11.96 12.65 12.19
C THR A 183 11.75 11.90 10.87
N PHE A 184 11.69 12.62 9.76
CA PHE A 184 11.25 12.10 8.48
C PHE A 184 12.15 10.99 7.92
N ARG A 185 13.47 11.25 7.80
CA ARG A 185 14.42 10.31 7.17
C ARG A 185 14.50 8.95 7.88
N PRO A 186 14.69 8.88 9.20
CA PRO A 186 14.68 7.60 9.91
C PRO A 186 13.33 6.86 9.78
N ALA A 187 12.21 7.58 9.89
CA ALA A 187 10.89 6.99 9.75
C ALA A 187 10.64 6.46 8.32
N MET A 188 11.02 7.20 7.29
CA MET A 188 10.92 6.77 5.89
C MET A 188 11.79 5.54 5.62
N ALA A 189 13.03 5.51 6.14
CA ALA A 189 13.92 4.36 6.05
C ALA A 189 13.32 3.12 6.73
N LYS A 190 12.79 3.31 7.95
CA LYS A 190 12.10 2.23 8.67
C LYS A 190 10.87 1.73 7.92
N LEU A 191 10.05 2.64 7.37
CA LEU A 191 8.87 2.28 6.57
C LEU A 191 9.24 1.33 5.44
N LEU A 192 10.24 1.69 4.62
CA LEU A 192 10.61 0.86 3.47
C LEU A 192 11.29 -0.46 3.90
N ALA A 193 12.07 -0.46 4.97
CA ALA A 193 12.62 -1.68 5.56
C ALA A 193 11.52 -2.63 6.04
N ASP A 194 10.54 -2.12 6.79
CA ASP A 194 9.40 -2.90 7.29
C ASP A 194 8.57 -3.47 6.13
N LEU A 195 8.28 -2.68 5.10
CA LEU A 195 7.54 -3.15 3.93
C LEU A 195 8.29 -4.26 3.18
N ARG A 196 9.59 -4.12 2.96
CA ARG A 196 10.42 -5.16 2.33
C ARG A 196 10.47 -6.45 3.17
N GLN A 197 10.49 -6.31 4.48
CA GLN A 197 10.51 -7.46 5.40
C GLN A 197 9.16 -8.19 5.45
N HIS A 198 8.05 -7.44 5.56
CA HIS A 198 6.71 -8.03 5.69
C HIS A 198 6.14 -8.52 4.36
N TYR A 199 6.51 -7.87 3.25
CA TYR A 199 5.99 -8.15 1.91
C TYR A 199 7.13 -8.39 0.91
N PRO A 200 7.95 -9.43 1.12
CA PRO A 200 9.19 -9.65 0.33
C PRO A 200 8.92 -9.89 -1.16
N ASN A 201 7.72 -10.37 -1.51
CA ASN A 201 7.32 -10.67 -2.89
C ASN A 201 6.48 -9.55 -3.53
N ALA A 202 6.08 -8.53 -2.78
CA ALA A 202 5.28 -7.44 -3.32
C ALA A 202 6.17 -6.44 -4.09
N ARG A 203 5.67 -5.98 -5.24
CA ARG A 203 6.22 -4.81 -5.92
C ARG A 203 5.86 -3.56 -5.11
N LEU A 204 6.85 -2.76 -4.74
CA LEU A 204 6.65 -1.52 -4.01
C LEU A 204 6.84 -0.34 -4.96
N LEU A 205 5.85 0.56 -5.02
CA LEU A 205 5.94 1.83 -5.75
C LEU A 205 5.64 2.98 -4.80
N PHE A 206 6.63 3.81 -4.54
CA PHE A 206 6.44 5.06 -3.80
C PHE A 206 6.05 6.19 -4.77
N MET A 207 4.95 6.84 -4.48
CA MET A 207 4.40 7.95 -5.26
C MET A 207 4.69 9.25 -4.51
N LEU A 208 5.65 10.03 -5.03
CA LEU A 208 6.05 11.31 -4.47
C LEU A 208 5.17 12.42 -5.06
N ASN A 209 4.41 13.08 -4.20
CA ASN A 209 3.53 14.17 -4.63
C ASN A 209 4.35 15.38 -5.13
N SER A 210 3.76 16.17 -6.04
CA SER A 210 4.33 17.43 -6.49
C SER A 210 4.30 18.52 -5.39
N GLU A 211 5.13 19.54 -5.52
CA GLU A 211 5.12 20.75 -4.68
C GLU A 211 5.48 20.52 -3.20
N LEU A 212 6.27 19.49 -2.91
CA LEU A 212 6.80 19.25 -1.57
C LEU A 212 8.12 20.02 -1.36
N LYS A 213 8.53 20.14 -0.09
CA LYS A 213 9.84 20.71 0.25
C LYS A 213 10.95 19.86 -0.36
N GLU A 214 11.98 20.52 -0.92
CA GLU A 214 13.10 19.83 -1.57
C GLU A 214 13.77 18.82 -0.64
N SER A 215 13.91 19.14 0.65
CA SER A 215 14.47 18.20 1.64
C SER A 215 13.66 16.90 1.80
N ILE A 216 12.36 16.93 1.53
CA ILE A 216 11.51 15.72 1.48
C ILE A 216 11.81 14.95 0.18
N ASN A 217 11.81 15.63 -0.97
CA ASN A 217 12.06 15.03 -2.28
C ASN A 217 13.40 14.31 -2.31
N GLU A 218 14.49 14.99 -1.96
CA GLU A 218 15.83 14.41 -1.88
C GLU A 218 15.90 13.20 -0.93
N SER A 219 15.21 13.29 0.21
CA SER A 219 15.19 12.19 1.19
C SER A 219 14.47 10.98 0.65
N VAL A 220 13.31 11.15 0.00
CA VAL A 220 12.54 10.05 -0.61
C VAL A 220 13.38 9.36 -1.68
N HIS A 221 13.95 10.11 -2.63
CA HIS A 221 14.79 9.54 -3.68
C HIS A 221 15.98 8.75 -3.13
N THR A 222 16.67 9.32 -2.13
CA THR A 222 17.83 8.69 -1.51
C THR A 222 17.47 7.39 -0.82
N ILE A 223 16.38 7.40 -0.04
CA ILE A 223 15.95 6.24 0.75
C ILE A 223 15.32 5.17 -0.14
N CYS A 224 14.52 5.55 -1.14
CA CYS A 224 13.97 4.61 -2.13
C CYS A 224 15.09 3.88 -2.87
N ARG A 225 16.13 4.62 -3.32
CA ARG A 225 17.32 4.01 -3.96
C ARG A 225 18.03 3.03 -3.04
N HIS A 226 18.19 3.37 -1.77
CA HIS A 226 18.85 2.49 -0.78
C HIS A 226 18.14 1.15 -0.62
N TYR A 227 16.80 1.15 -0.59
CA TYR A 227 16.00 -0.07 -0.42
C TYR A 227 15.56 -0.71 -1.75
N GLY A 228 15.99 -0.19 -2.90
CA GLY A 228 15.58 -0.69 -4.22
C GLY A 228 14.06 -0.58 -4.44
N VAL A 229 13.43 0.46 -3.88
CA VAL A 229 12.02 0.75 -4.08
C VAL A 229 11.86 1.73 -5.25
N GLU A 230 10.93 1.44 -6.16
CA GLU A 230 10.61 2.36 -7.23
C GLU A 230 10.01 3.66 -6.68
N CYS A 231 10.46 4.80 -7.23
CA CYS A 231 9.90 6.11 -6.92
C CYS A 231 9.31 6.73 -8.20
N LEU A 232 8.08 7.20 -8.11
CA LEU A 232 7.37 7.92 -9.16
C LEU A 232 7.13 9.35 -8.69
N ASP A 233 7.76 10.32 -9.35
CA ASP A 233 7.49 11.74 -9.13
C ASP A 233 6.20 12.12 -9.85
N LEU A 234 5.16 12.44 -9.08
CA LEU A 234 3.90 12.92 -9.64
C LEU A 234 4.04 14.37 -10.10
N HIS A 235 3.52 14.68 -11.27
CA HIS A 235 3.56 16.02 -11.86
C HIS A 235 2.22 16.40 -12.49
N ASP A 236 1.96 17.69 -12.66
CA ASP A 236 0.78 18.24 -13.32
C ASP A 236 -0.55 17.78 -12.70
N ILE A 237 -0.57 17.65 -11.37
CA ILE A 237 -1.75 17.20 -10.64
C ILE A 237 -2.66 18.40 -10.35
N ASP A 238 -3.82 18.41 -11.02
CA ASP A 238 -4.87 19.42 -10.77
C ASP A 238 -5.43 19.24 -9.34
N LYS A 239 -5.51 20.34 -8.60
CA LYS A 239 -5.92 20.35 -7.20
C LYS A 239 -7.03 21.37 -6.94
N GLN A 240 -7.98 20.95 -6.13
CA GLN A 240 -9.05 21.77 -5.58
C GLN A 240 -8.98 21.69 -4.06
N ARG A 241 -8.90 22.85 -3.39
CA ARG A 241 -8.72 22.92 -1.91
C ARG A 241 -7.49 22.15 -1.42
N GLY A 242 -6.39 22.17 -2.18
CA GLY A 242 -5.14 21.49 -1.86
C GLY A 242 -5.15 19.96 -2.08
N HIS A 243 -6.25 19.39 -2.57
CA HIS A 243 -6.40 17.95 -2.83
C HIS A 243 -6.70 17.70 -4.30
N PRO A 244 -6.31 16.56 -4.87
CA PRO A 244 -6.60 16.23 -6.25
C PRO A 244 -8.09 16.39 -6.59
N SER A 245 -8.38 17.06 -7.73
CA SER A 245 -9.69 17.05 -8.37
C SER A 245 -9.90 15.74 -9.13
N GLN A 246 -11.07 15.49 -9.72
CA GLN A 246 -11.28 14.36 -10.62
C GLN A 246 -10.22 14.32 -11.73
N LYS A 247 -9.88 15.48 -12.31
CA LYS A 247 -8.80 15.61 -13.30
C LYS A 247 -7.44 15.20 -12.69
N GLY A 248 -7.15 15.66 -11.47
CA GLY A 248 -5.93 15.30 -10.76
C GLY A 248 -5.87 13.81 -10.39
N MET A 249 -6.98 13.22 -9.94
CA MET A 249 -7.07 11.79 -9.67
C MET A 249 -6.78 10.94 -10.91
N LYS A 250 -7.33 11.35 -12.05
CA LYS A 250 -7.07 10.69 -13.34
C LYS A 250 -5.60 10.80 -13.73
N ALA A 251 -5.00 11.99 -13.62
CA ALA A 251 -3.59 12.22 -13.93
C ALA A 251 -2.65 11.36 -13.04
N ILE A 252 -2.95 11.23 -11.75
CA ILE A 252 -2.22 10.31 -10.85
C ILE A 252 -2.34 8.87 -11.36
N ALA A 253 -3.56 8.41 -11.67
CA ALA A 253 -3.80 7.05 -12.13
C ALA A 253 -3.06 6.74 -13.42
N GLU A 254 -3.07 7.64 -14.40
CA GLU A 254 -2.37 7.49 -15.68
C GLU A 254 -0.86 7.33 -15.48
N GLN A 255 -0.23 8.18 -14.64
CA GLN A 255 1.19 8.11 -14.33
C GLN A 255 1.56 6.81 -13.60
N VAL A 256 0.73 6.35 -12.67
CA VAL A 256 0.93 5.07 -11.98
C VAL A 256 0.82 3.91 -12.94
N LEU A 257 -0.20 3.87 -13.80
CA LEU A 257 -0.40 2.82 -14.80
C LEU A 257 0.76 2.76 -15.80
N GLU A 258 1.25 3.90 -16.25
CA GLU A 258 2.41 3.97 -17.13
C GLU A 258 3.66 3.38 -16.45
N ARG A 259 3.93 3.76 -15.20
CA ARG A 259 5.06 3.22 -14.42
C ARG A 259 4.94 1.71 -14.21
N LEU A 260 3.74 1.21 -13.92
CA LEU A 260 3.54 -0.22 -13.66
C LEU A 260 3.69 -1.08 -14.93
N LYS A 261 3.51 -0.51 -16.13
CA LYS A 261 3.70 -1.19 -17.42
C LYS A 261 5.18 -1.26 -17.86
N GLN A 262 6.03 -0.42 -17.32
CA GLN A 262 7.47 -0.38 -17.62
C GLN A 262 8.19 -1.49 -16.83
N GLN A 263 8.07 -2.74 -17.26
CA GLN A 263 8.84 -3.89 -16.76
C GLN A 263 9.82 -4.38 -17.82
#